data_65739cb72f28e5eff182620440c665c1
#
_entry.id   65739cb72f28e5eff182620440c665c1
#
_cell.length_a   1.000
_cell.length_b   1.000
_cell.length_c   1.000
_cell.angle_alpha   90.00
_cell.angle_beta   90.00
_cell.angle_gamma   90.00
#
_symmetry.space_group_name_H-M   'P 1'
#
loop_
_entity.id
_entity.type
_entity.pdbx_description
1 polymer ?
#
loop_
_entity_poly.entity_id
_entity_poly.type
_entity_poly.pdbx_seq_one_letter_code
_entity_poly.pdbx_strand_id
1 'polypeptide(L)'
;TKLNNTDTIECNIKYDNSESCIRKYNILRESLKNHKMKNMEYRISLLKKLLELWDKYENLVNKSNLLHLGQSEVISSMYSYAIIRKEITYAISNLNKWVKPIKCDTPLFIGYADSYVIPEPFGLTLIFSAWNCNFLNLFVPLIQAIAAGNLCLWKPASMSPETCKVCLMILNEMPGDVVQSCAGKRLFLEGISLP
;
A
#
# COMPACT_ATOMS: atom_id res chain seq x y z
N THR A 1 13.77 -20.56 -24.02
CA THR A 1 12.80 -20.14 -22.97
C THR A 1 11.90 -19.11 -23.59
N LYS A 2 10.61 -19.43 -23.79
CA LYS A 2 9.62 -18.49 -24.31
C LYS A 2 9.42 -17.42 -23.24
N LEU A 3 9.78 -16.16 -23.53
CA LEU A 3 9.41 -15.00 -22.76
C LEU A 3 7.88 -14.90 -22.75
N ASN A 4 7.26 -15.10 -21.59
CA ASN A 4 5.84 -14.87 -21.44
C ASN A 4 5.57 -13.36 -21.50
N ASN A 5 4.38 -12.94 -21.93
CA ASN A 5 3.94 -11.54 -22.07
C ASN A 5 4.04 -10.70 -20.78
N THR A 6 4.47 -11.29 -19.67
CA THR A 6 4.73 -10.65 -18.37
C THR A 6 6.16 -10.11 -18.23
N ASP A 7 7.02 -10.27 -19.26
CA ASP A 7 8.44 -9.90 -19.15
C ASP A 7 8.79 -8.51 -19.68
N THR A 8 7.82 -7.75 -20.15
CA THR A 8 8.01 -6.36 -20.62
C THR A 8 7.42 -5.35 -19.64
N ILE A 9 8.23 -4.35 -19.22
CA ILE A 9 7.77 -3.24 -18.39
C ILE A 9 7.09 -2.21 -19.31
N GLU A 10 5.92 -2.57 -19.84
CA GLU A 10 5.12 -1.71 -20.72
C GLU A 10 4.05 -0.96 -19.92
N CYS A 11 4.47 0.05 -19.19
CA CYS A 11 3.54 0.99 -18.56
C CYS A 11 3.98 2.42 -18.85
N ASN A 12 3.13 3.19 -19.48
CA ASN A 12 3.36 4.63 -19.64
C ASN A 12 2.93 5.35 -18.35
N ILE A 13 3.90 5.97 -17.68
CA ILE A 13 3.60 6.81 -16.52
C ILE A 13 2.90 8.07 -17.03
N LYS A 14 1.59 8.13 -16.81
CA LYS A 14 0.84 9.37 -17.01
C LYS A 14 1.03 10.24 -15.77
N TYR A 15 1.69 11.38 -15.95
CA TYR A 15 1.85 12.34 -14.86
C TYR A 15 0.52 13.02 -14.54
N ASP A 16 0.21 13.08 -13.25
CA ASP A 16 -0.98 13.75 -12.74
C ASP A 16 -0.73 15.26 -12.58
N ASN A 17 -1.76 16.04 -12.85
CA ASN A 17 -1.86 17.45 -12.47
C ASN A 17 -2.63 17.57 -11.12
N SER A 18 -2.72 18.78 -10.58
CA SER A 18 -3.41 19.06 -9.31
C SER A 18 -4.87 18.56 -9.31
N GLU A 19 -5.61 18.79 -10.39
CA GLU A 19 -7.02 18.37 -10.50
C GLU A 19 -7.16 16.84 -10.49
N SER A 20 -6.25 16.13 -11.17
CA SER A 20 -6.23 14.68 -11.20
C SER A 20 -5.93 14.13 -9.81
N CYS A 21 -4.97 14.68 -9.08
CA CYS A 21 -4.67 14.29 -7.70
C CYS A 21 -5.85 14.54 -6.76
N ILE A 22 -6.49 15.71 -6.85
CA ILE A 22 -7.68 16.04 -6.04
C ILE A 22 -8.83 15.08 -6.35
N ARG A 23 -9.07 14.75 -7.63
CA ARG A 23 -10.09 13.78 -8.01
C ARG A 23 -9.83 12.40 -7.39
N LYS A 24 -8.59 11.90 -7.46
CA LYS A 24 -8.19 10.63 -6.86
C LYS A 24 -8.34 10.63 -5.34
N TYR A 25 -7.95 11.72 -4.69
CA TYR A 25 -8.19 11.93 -3.27
C TYR A 25 -9.68 11.90 -2.92
N ASN A 26 -10.53 12.57 -3.70
CA ASN A 26 -11.98 12.59 -3.46
C ASN A 26 -12.61 11.21 -3.64
N ILE A 27 -12.14 10.38 -4.58
CA ILE A 27 -12.59 8.99 -4.71
C ILE A 27 -12.33 8.23 -3.41
N LEU A 28 -11.13 8.33 -2.85
CA LEU A 28 -10.80 7.69 -1.59
C LEU A 28 -11.63 8.26 -0.42
N ARG A 29 -11.78 9.59 -0.37
CA ARG A 29 -12.58 10.25 0.67
C ARG A 29 -14.05 9.81 0.67
N GLU A 30 -14.67 9.66 -0.50
CA GLU A 30 -16.03 9.12 -0.62
C GLU A 30 -16.07 7.65 -0.21
N SER A 31 -15.04 6.86 -0.55
CA SER A 31 -14.95 5.46 -0.14
C SER A 31 -14.91 5.26 1.39
N LEU A 32 -14.37 6.22 2.15
CA LEU A 32 -14.39 6.17 3.61
C LEU A 32 -15.82 6.08 4.16
N LYS A 33 -16.78 6.76 3.53
CA LYS A 33 -18.18 6.78 3.96
C LYS A 33 -18.85 5.40 3.88
N ASN A 34 -18.35 4.52 3.03
CA ASN A 34 -18.89 3.17 2.83
C ASN A 34 -18.46 2.18 3.94
N HIS A 35 -17.55 2.57 4.82
CA HIS A 35 -17.05 1.79 5.94
C HIS A 35 -16.56 0.36 5.61
N LYS A 36 -16.28 0.04 4.34
CA LYS A 36 -15.83 -1.28 3.90
C LYS A 36 -14.58 -1.76 4.65
N MET A 37 -13.66 -0.81 4.94
CA MET A 37 -12.42 -1.11 5.65
C MET A 37 -12.60 -1.46 7.13
N LYS A 38 -13.78 -1.25 7.71
CA LYS A 38 -14.12 -1.76 9.05
C LYS A 38 -14.25 -3.28 9.07
N ASN A 39 -14.63 -3.90 7.94
CA ASN A 39 -14.71 -5.34 7.82
C ASN A 39 -13.30 -5.95 7.71
N MET A 40 -12.94 -6.77 8.69
CA MET A 40 -11.64 -7.44 8.75
C MET A 40 -11.46 -8.46 7.61
N GLU A 41 -12.49 -9.21 7.25
CA GLU A 41 -12.43 -10.20 6.17
C GLU A 41 -12.14 -9.52 4.83
N TYR A 42 -12.71 -8.33 4.61
CA TYR A 42 -12.42 -7.53 3.42
C TYR A 42 -10.94 -7.10 3.40
N ARG A 43 -10.37 -6.65 4.51
CA ARG A 43 -8.93 -6.31 4.61
C ARG A 43 -8.04 -7.53 4.32
N ILE A 44 -8.39 -8.71 4.86
CA ILE A 44 -7.69 -9.97 4.58
C ILE A 44 -7.77 -10.30 3.08
N SER A 45 -8.92 -10.13 2.44
CA SER A 45 -9.07 -10.38 1.01
C SER A 45 -8.20 -9.44 0.16
N LEU A 46 -8.09 -8.17 0.55
CA LEU A 46 -7.19 -7.20 -0.09
C LEU A 46 -5.72 -7.60 0.04
N LEU A 47 -5.29 -8.02 1.23
CA LEU A 47 -3.93 -8.49 1.46
C LEU A 47 -3.62 -9.77 0.68
N LYS A 48 -4.57 -10.71 0.59
CA LYS A 48 -4.42 -11.91 -0.24
C LYS A 48 -4.29 -11.56 -1.71
N LYS A 49 -5.13 -10.64 -2.21
CA LYS A 49 -5.03 -10.15 -3.58
C LYS A 49 -3.67 -9.48 -3.83
N LEU A 50 -3.19 -8.67 -2.89
CA LEU A 50 -1.87 -8.05 -3.00
C LEU A 50 -0.76 -9.10 -3.05
N LEU A 51 -0.86 -10.19 -2.28
CA LEU A 51 0.09 -11.31 -2.31
C LEU A 51 0.11 -12.00 -3.68
N GLU A 52 -1.06 -12.32 -4.23
CA GLU A 52 -1.19 -12.92 -5.58
C GLU A 52 -0.57 -12.02 -6.65
N LEU A 53 -0.82 -10.71 -6.58
CA LEU A 53 -0.23 -9.75 -7.50
C LEU A 53 1.28 -9.64 -7.31
N TRP A 54 1.75 -9.64 -6.06
CA TRP A 54 3.18 -9.58 -5.76
C TRP A 54 3.92 -10.80 -6.33
N ASP A 55 3.37 -11.99 -6.14
CA ASP A 55 3.92 -13.24 -6.69
C ASP A 55 3.86 -13.25 -8.24
N LYS A 56 2.78 -12.74 -8.85
CA LYS A 56 2.61 -12.61 -10.30
C LYS A 56 3.68 -11.71 -10.95
N TYR A 57 4.08 -10.64 -10.27
CA TYR A 57 4.99 -9.63 -10.82
C TYR A 57 6.46 -9.78 -10.39
N GLU A 58 6.86 -10.91 -9.76
CA GLU A 58 8.21 -11.16 -9.25
C GLU A 58 9.30 -10.87 -10.28
N ASN A 59 9.17 -11.41 -11.51
CA ASN A 59 10.15 -11.22 -12.57
C ASN A 59 10.32 -9.74 -12.94
N LEU A 60 9.24 -8.97 -12.99
CA LEU A 60 9.30 -7.54 -13.29
C LEU A 60 9.88 -6.72 -12.14
N VAL A 61 9.64 -7.11 -10.89
CA VAL A 61 10.30 -6.52 -9.70
C VAL A 61 11.81 -6.68 -9.82
N ASN A 62 12.30 -7.91 -10.08
CA ASN A 62 13.72 -8.20 -10.22
C ASN A 62 14.35 -7.45 -11.40
N LYS A 63 13.69 -7.45 -12.55
CA LYS A 63 14.15 -6.75 -13.75
C LYS A 63 14.21 -5.23 -13.53
N SER A 64 13.21 -4.63 -12.88
CA SER A 64 13.20 -3.20 -12.63
C SER A 64 14.27 -2.76 -11.63
N ASN A 65 14.56 -3.58 -10.60
CA ASN A 65 15.65 -3.34 -9.67
C ASN A 65 17.03 -3.45 -10.34
N LEU A 66 17.19 -4.38 -11.28
CA LEU A 66 18.41 -4.46 -12.10
C LEU A 66 18.58 -3.20 -12.95
N LEU A 67 17.53 -2.77 -13.63
CA LEU A 67 17.58 -1.58 -14.51
C LEU A 67 17.77 -0.27 -13.74
N HIS A 68 17.20 -0.14 -12.56
CA HIS A 68 17.24 1.09 -11.78
C HIS A 68 18.43 1.16 -10.81
N LEU A 69 18.72 0.07 -10.10
CA LEU A 69 19.72 0.04 -9.02
C LEU A 69 20.95 -0.83 -9.35
N GLY A 70 20.97 -1.51 -10.50
CA GLY A 70 22.01 -2.47 -10.83
C GLY A 70 22.02 -3.71 -9.93
N GLN A 71 20.92 -4.00 -9.22
CA GLN A 71 20.84 -5.14 -8.31
C GLN A 71 20.69 -6.44 -9.09
N SER A 72 21.48 -7.46 -8.74
CA SER A 72 21.29 -8.78 -9.27
C SER A 72 19.94 -9.37 -8.85
N GLU A 73 19.45 -10.34 -9.60
CA GLU A 73 18.18 -11.04 -9.29
C GLU A 73 18.19 -11.62 -7.86
N VAL A 74 19.30 -12.23 -7.44
CA VAL A 74 19.42 -12.78 -6.07
C VAL A 74 19.25 -11.69 -5.01
N ILE A 75 19.92 -10.55 -5.18
CA ILE A 75 19.82 -9.42 -4.24
C ILE A 75 18.39 -8.86 -4.24
N SER A 76 17.79 -8.66 -5.42
CA SER A 76 16.41 -8.17 -5.54
C SER A 76 15.41 -9.12 -4.89
N SER A 77 15.54 -10.44 -5.13
CA SER A 77 14.66 -11.45 -4.53
C SER A 77 14.79 -11.49 -3.02
N MET A 78 15.99 -11.35 -2.46
CA MET A 78 16.19 -11.37 -1.00
C MET A 78 15.72 -10.10 -0.31
N TYR A 79 16.07 -8.92 -0.84
CA TYR A 79 15.87 -7.64 -0.16
C TYR A 79 14.58 -6.89 -0.56
N SER A 80 13.96 -7.26 -1.67
CA SER A 80 12.69 -6.66 -2.07
C SER A 80 11.57 -7.69 -2.02
N TYR A 81 11.67 -8.76 -2.85
CA TYR A 81 10.57 -9.69 -3.02
C TYR A 81 10.26 -10.47 -1.73
N ALA A 82 11.24 -11.13 -1.14
CA ALA A 82 11.01 -11.98 0.04
C ALA A 82 10.54 -11.18 1.27
N ILE A 83 11.07 -9.97 1.46
CA ILE A 83 10.67 -9.12 2.60
C ILE A 83 9.21 -8.71 2.48
N ILE A 84 8.79 -8.17 1.33
CA ILE A 84 7.41 -7.72 1.12
C ILE A 84 6.44 -8.90 1.21
N ARG A 85 6.78 -10.02 0.60
CA ARG A 85 5.99 -11.26 0.69
C ARG A 85 5.79 -11.71 2.13
N LYS A 86 6.86 -11.66 2.94
CA LYS A 86 6.82 -11.96 4.37
C LYS A 86 5.92 -10.98 5.13
N GLU A 87 6.02 -9.69 4.86
CA GLU A 87 5.18 -8.66 5.49
C GLU A 87 3.69 -8.88 5.20
N ILE A 88 3.33 -9.19 3.94
CA ILE A 88 1.94 -9.49 3.59
C ILE A 88 1.43 -10.72 4.35
N THR A 89 2.18 -11.81 4.33
CA THR A 89 1.78 -13.07 5.01
C THR A 89 1.72 -12.90 6.52
N TYR A 90 2.62 -12.12 7.09
CA TYR A 90 2.62 -11.78 8.50
C TYR A 90 1.40 -10.95 8.89
N ALA A 91 1.04 -9.94 8.09
CA ALA A 91 -0.14 -9.13 8.32
C ALA A 91 -1.42 -9.99 8.27
N ILE A 92 -1.57 -10.86 7.25
CA ILE A 92 -2.72 -11.77 7.13
C ILE A 92 -2.85 -12.65 8.38
N SER A 93 -1.74 -13.21 8.87
CA SER A 93 -1.73 -14.15 10.00
C SER A 93 -2.03 -13.48 11.35
N ASN A 94 -1.71 -12.18 11.49
CA ASN A 94 -1.81 -11.48 12.78
C ASN A 94 -2.98 -10.48 12.85
N LEU A 95 -3.65 -10.17 11.74
CA LEU A 95 -4.69 -9.15 11.68
C LEU A 95 -5.79 -9.41 12.72
N ASN A 96 -6.24 -10.65 12.86
CA ASN A 96 -7.22 -11.07 13.88
C ASN A 96 -6.80 -10.72 15.32
N LYS A 97 -5.50 -10.71 15.60
CA LYS A 97 -4.97 -10.35 16.92
C LYS A 97 -4.92 -8.85 17.10
N TRP A 98 -4.51 -8.12 16.05
CA TRP A 98 -4.28 -6.67 16.14
C TRP A 98 -5.56 -5.84 16.26
N VAL A 99 -6.68 -6.33 15.73
CA VAL A 99 -7.97 -5.61 15.78
C VAL A 99 -8.72 -5.80 17.10
N LYS A 100 -8.25 -6.69 18.00
CA LYS A 100 -8.95 -6.95 19.25
C LYS A 100 -8.77 -5.81 20.23
N PRO A 101 -9.85 -5.41 20.92
CA PRO A 101 -9.74 -4.51 22.08
C PRO A 101 -8.81 -5.08 23.15
N ILE A 102 -7.98 -4.22 23.72
CA ILE A 102 -7.07 -4.57 24.81
C ILE A 102 -7.71 -4.06 26.11
N LYS A 103 -8.01 -4.95 27.05
CA LYS A 103 -8.52 -4.57 28.36
C LYS A 103 -7.45 -3.83 29.15
N CYS A 104 -7.85 -2.72 29.77
CA CYS A 104 -6.99 -1.87 30.60
C CYS A 104 -7.53 -1.82 32.02
N ASP A 105 -6.69 -1.39 32.96
CA ASP A 105 -7.10 -1.16 34.34
C ASP A 105 -8.13 -0.03 34.41
N THR A 106 -9.20 -0.28 35.14
CA THR A 106 -10.26 0.72 35.38
C THR A 106 -10.07 1.31 36.76
N PRO A 107 -9.92 2.64 36.91
CA PRO A 107 -9.83 3.30 38.21
C PRO A 107 -11.08 3.06 39.07
N LEU A 108 -10.88 2.79 40.37
CA LEU A 108 -11.95 2.47 41.32
C LEU A 108 -13.07 3.53 41.39
N PHE A 109 -12.74 4.79 41.14
CA PHE A 109 -13.74 5.88 41.20
C PHE A 109 -14.74 5.86 40.03
N ILE A 110 -14.47 5.10 38.95
CA ILE A 110 -15.40 4.91 37.81
C ILE A 110 -16.50 3.89 38.18
N GLY A 111 -16.31 3.09 39.24
CA GLY A 111 -17.25 2.07 39.69
C GLY A 111 -17.11 0.76 38.92
N TYR A 112 -18.22 0.04 38.76
CA TYR A 112 -18.26 -1.25 38.07
C TYR A 112 -18.27 -1.05 36.53
N ALA A 113 -17.09 -0.81 35.93
CA ALA A 113 -16.92 -0.62 34.49
C ALA A 113 -15.68 -1.36 34.00
N ASP A 114 -15.67 -1.73 32.73
CA ASP A 114 -14.49 -2.25 32.04
C ASP A 114 -13.94 -1.21 31.07
N SER A 115 -12.63 -0.98 31.11
CA SER A 115 -11.92 -0.05 30.23
C SER A 115 -11.16 -0.82 29.15
N TYR A 116 -11.20 -0.30 27.91
CA TYR A 116 -10.53 -0.91 26.75
C TYR A 116 -9.82 0.15 25.91
N VAL A 117 -8.67 -0.25 25.34
CA VAL A 117 -8.05 0.44 24.21
C VAL A 117 -8.49 -0.27 22.93
N ILE A 118 -9.11 0.48 22.02
CA ILE A 118 -9.61 -0.04 20.75
C ILE A 118 -8.78 0.55 19.61
N PRO A 119 -8.15 -0.29 18.74
CA PRO A 119 -7.45 0.21 17.56
C PRO A 119 -8.44 0.79 16.55
N GLU A 120 -8.21 2.03 16.11
CA GLU A 120 -9.02 2.69 15.09
C GLU A 120 -8.14 3.17 13.92
N PRO A 121 -8.62 3.08 12.67
CA PRO A 121 -7.89 3.60 11.52
C PRO A 121 -7.94 5.12 11.47
N PHE A 122 -6.88 5.76 10.96
CA PHE A 122 -6.89 7.21 10.64
C PHE A 122 -7.84 7.55 9.47
N GLY A 123 -8.18 6.57 8.65
CA GLY A 123 -9.06 6.72 7.50
C GLY A 123 -8.30 6.79 6.19
N LEU A 124 -7.61 7.87 5.91
CA LEU A 124 -6.83 8.06 4.67
C LEU A 124 -5.37 8.35 5.00
N THR A 125 -4.47 7.61 4.36
CA THR A 125 -3.03 7.75 4.51
C THR A 125 -2.38 8.17 3.20
N LEU A 126 -1.33 8.99 3.30
CA LEU A 126 -0.50 9.40 2.17
C LEU A 126 0.88 8.74 2.31
N ILE A 127 1.29 8.01 1.28
CA ILE A 127 2.56 7.30 1.22
C ILE A 127 3.48 7.98 0.21
N PHE A 128 4.64 8.44 0.66
CA PHE A 128 5.72 8.94 -0.20
C PHE A 128 6.80 7.88 -0.33
N SER A 129 7.09 7.44 -1.56
CA SER A 129 8.18 6.52 -1.81
C SER A 129 9.49 7.26 -2.11
N ALA A 130 10.59 6.79 -1.54
CA ALA A 130 11.93 7.19 -1.93
C ALA A 130 12.43 6.34 -3.10
N TRP A 131 13.43 6.85 -3.84
CA TRP A 131 13.96 6.21 -5.05
C TRP A 131 14.83 4.97 -4.77
N ASN A 132 15.49 4.93 -3.62
CA ASN A 132 16.52 3.92 -3.28
C ASN A 132 15.94 2.55 -2.92
N CYS A 133 14.74 2.50 -2.33
CA CYS A 133 14.03 1.27 -1.93
C CYS A 133 12.55 1.37 -2.29
N ASN A 134 12.26 1.68 -3.55
CA ASN A 134 10.93 2.09 -4.00
C ASN A 134 9.83 1.08 -3.64
N PHE A 135 10.08 -0.21 -3.84
CA PHE A 135 9.13 -1.27 -3.48
C PHE A 135 8.88 -1.34 -1.97
N LEU A 136 9.94 -1.34 -1.16
CA LEU A 136 9.80 -1.38 0.31
C LEU A 136 9.08 -0.14 0.83
N ASN A 137 9.46 1.04 0.32
CA ASN A 137 8.90 2.32 0.75
C ASN A 137 7.42 2.50 0.34
N LEU A 138 6.93 1.71 -0.61
CA LEU A 138 5.52 1.67 -0.96
C LEU A 138 4.80 0.54 -0.24
N PHE A 139 5.23 -0.71 -0.48
CA PHE A 139 4.42 -1.88 -0.13
C PHE A 139 4.38 -2.15 1.36
N VAL A 140 5.47 -1.91 2.10
CA VAL A 140 5.46 -2.12 3.56
C VAL A 140 4.44 -1.19 4.25
N PRO A 141 4.49 0.15 4.06
CA PRO A 141 3.47 1.01 4.65
C PRO A 141 2.06 0.79 4.07
N LEU A 142 1.94 0.38 2.80
CA LEU A 142 0.64 0.03 2.20
C LEU A 142 0.01 -1.18 2.88
N ILE A 143 0.78 -2.24 3.12
CA ILE A 143 0.34 -3.44 3.85
C ILE A 143 -0.15 -3.06 5.25
N GLN A 144 0.62 -2.25 5.96
CA GLN A 144 0.29 -1.80 7.31
C GLN A 144 -0.96 -0.91 7.32
N ALA A 145 -1.09 -0.02 6.34
CA ALA A 145 -2.26 0.85 6.20
C ALA A 145 -3.53 0.05 5.91
N ILE A 146 -3.49 -0.93 4.99
CA ILE A 146 -4.62 -1.83 4.70
C ILE A 146 -4.96 -2.67 5.95
N ALA A 147 -3.97 -3.23 6.62
CA ALA A 147 -4.16 -4.00 7.84
C ALA A 147 -4.82 -3.17 8.95
N ALA A 148 -4.42 -1.91 9.12
CA ALA A 148 -5.03 -0.99 10.08
C ALA A 148 -6.43 -0.49 9.66
N GLY A 149 -6.85 -0.71 8.41
CA GLY A 149 -8.16 -0.30 7.90
C GLY A 149 -8.17 1.08 7.22
N ASN A 150 -7.01 1.57 6.78
CA ASN A 150 -6.89 2.84 6.06
C ASN A 150 -6.97 2.65 4.54
N LEU A 151 -7.39 3.70 3.86
CA LEU A 151 -7.24 3.88 2.42
C LEU A 151 -5.93 4.62 2.13
N CYS A 152 -5.36 4.44 0.93
CA CYS A 152 -4.03 4.91 0.62
C CYS A 152 -3.97 5.77 -0.64
N LEU A 153 -3.32 6.92 -0.55
CA LEU A 153 -2.87 7.69 -1.69
C LEU A 153 -1.35 7.56 -1.78
N TRP A 154 -0.83 7.12 -2.91
CA TRP A 154 0.60 6.93 -3.09
C TRP A 154 1.20 7.96 -4.05
N LYS A 155 2.31 8.55 -3.63
CA LYS A 155 3.15 9.41 -4.46
C LYS A 155 4.48 8.72 -4.77
N PRO A 156 4.69 8.24 -6.01
CA PRO A 156 5.94 7.60 -6.40
C PRO A 156 7.12 8.56 -6.45
N ALA A 157 8.33 8.02 -6.31
CA ALA A 157 9.56 8.73 -6.57
C ALA A 157 9.75 8.94 -8.08
N SER A 158 9.88 10.19 -8.53
CA SER A 158 10.09 10.50 -9.95
C SER A 158 11.47 10.08 -10.48
N MET A 159 12.42 9.78 -9.59
CA MET A 159 13.79 9.38 -9.93
C MET A 159 13.94 7.88 -10.25
N SER A 160 12.90 7.08 -10.08
CA SER A 160 12.93 5.64 -10.32
C SER A 160 11.79 5.20 -11.25
N PRO A 161 11.81 5.58 -12.53
CA PRO A 161 10.69 5.36 -13.43
C PRO A 161 10.38 3.88 -13.66
N GLU A 162 11.39 3.00 -13.76
CA GLU A 162 11.16 1.58 -14.05
C GLU A 162 10.49 0.85 -12.88
N THR A 163 10.96 1.07 -11.66
CA THR A 163 10.30 0.52 -10.46
C THR A 163 8.92 1.13 -10.24
N CYS A 164 8.75 2.42 -10.56
CA CYS A 164 7.45 3.10 -10.50
C CYS A 164 6.43 2.46 -11.45
N LYS A 165 6.83 2.12 -12.69
CA LYS A 165 5.97 1.43 -13.66
C LYS A 165 5.45 0.10 -13.10
N VAL A 166 6.32 -0.72 -12.54
CA VAL A 166 5.94 -2.01 -11.94
C VAL A 166 5.00 -1.82 -10.75
N CYS A 167 5.27 -0.84 -9.88
CA CYS A 167 4.37 -0.50 -8.79
C CYS A 167 2.97 -0.09 -9.31
N LEU A 168 2.90 0.74 -10.36
CA LEU A 168 1.64 1.14 -10.97
C LEU A 168 0.89 -0.05 -11.59
N MET A 169 1.60 -0.99 -12.24
CA MET A 169 0.97 -2.20 -12.79
C MET A 169 0.30 -3.01 -11.68
N ILE A 170 0.98 -3.22 -10.55
CA ILE A 170 0.43 -3.93 -9.39
C ILE A 170 -0.77 -3.18 -8.80
N LEU A 171 -0.61 -1.87 -8.55
CA LEU A 171 -1.66 -1.07 -7.91
C LEU A 171 -2.91 -0.88 -8.77
N ASN A 172 -2.76 -0.84 -10.10
CA ASN A 172 -3.89 -0.75 -11.02
C ASN A 172 -4.79 -2.00 -11.02
N GLU A 173 -4.28 -3.14 -10.55
CA GLU A 173 -5.07 -4.36 -10.34
C GLU A 173 -5.70 -4.43 -8.94
N MET A 174 -5.33 -3.51 -8.02
CA MET A 174 -6.00 -3.33 -6.72
C MET A 174 -7.27 -2.49 -6.89
N PRO A 175 -8.26 -2.61 -5.97
CA PRO A 175 -9.45 -1.76 -6.02
C PRO A 175 -9.10 -0.27 -5.92
N GLY A 176 -9.53 0.53 -6.91
CA GLY A 176 -9.25 1.96 -6.98
C GLY A 176 -9.95 2.80 -5.91
N ASP A 177 -10.92 2.22 -5.19
CA ASP A 177 -11.55 2.82 -4.02
C ASP A 177 -10.79 2.54 -2.71
N VAL A 178 -9.67 1.80 -2.78
CA VAL A 178 -8.78 1.51 -1.64
C VAL A 178 -7.42 2.15 -1.81
N VAL A 179 -6.84 2.08 -3.00
CA VAL A 179 -5.51 2.62 -3.30
C VAL A 179 -5.56 3.45 -4.58
N GLN A 180 -5.01 4.66 -4.52
CA GLN A 180 -4.79 5.54 -5.67
C GLN A 180 -3.33 5.99 -5.73
N SER A 181 -2.85 6.30 -6.93
CA SER A 181 -1.50 6.82 -7.13
C SER A 181 -1.54 8.21 -7.76
N CYS A 182 -0.71 9.14 -7.25
CA CYS A 182 -0.50 10.46 -7.83
C CYS A 182 0.95 10.56 -8.33
N ALA A 183 1.16 10.25 -9.62
CA ALA A 183 2.47 10.34 -10.25
C ALA A 183 2.74 11.77 -10.73
N GLY A 184 3.80 12.43 -10.24
CA GLY A 184 4.15 13.79 -10.65
C GLY A 184 5.48 14.27 -10.07
N LYS A 185 6.09 15.29 -10.72
CA LYS A 185 7.33 15.90 -10.23
C LYS A 185 7.12 16.72 -8.95
N ARG A 186 5.95 17.34 -8.79
CA ARG A 186 5.55 18.06 -7.58
C ARG A 186 4.24 17.46 -7.09
N LEU A 187 4.09 17.29 -5.80
CA LEU A 187 2.81 16.99 -5.17
C LEU A 187 2.15 18.34 -4.87
N PHE A 188 1.06 18.62 -5.55
CA PHE A 188 0.25 19.78 -5.21
C PHE A 188 -0.67 19.36 -4.06
N LEU A 189 -0.21 19.61 -2.82
CA LEU A 189 -1.00 19.40 -1.60
C LEU A 189 -2.00 20.53 -1.36
N GLU A 190 -1.98 21.58 -2.18
CA GLU A 190 -2.97 22.66 -2.10
C GLU A 190 -4.37 22.07 -2.33
N GLY A 191 -5.20 22.11 -1.30
CA GLY A 191 -6.57 21.56 -1.30
C GLY A 191 -6.70 20.11 -0.82
N ILE A 192 -5.62 19.43 -0.46
CA ILE A 192 -5.67 18.12 0.22
C ILE A 192 -5.52 18.38 1.72
N SER A 193 -6.63 18.45 2.44
CA SER A 193 -6.63 18.37 3.91
C SER A 193 -6.75 16.90 4.30
N LEU A 194 -5.73 16.36 4.96
CA LEU A 194 -5.84 15.08 5.64
C LEU A 194 -6.74 15.28 6.88
N PRO A 195 -7.59 14.30 7.21
CA PRO A 195 -8.44 14.36 8.39
C PRO A 195 -7.62 14.41 9.68
#